data_791e015847c53f5bfd6e2ebbd1e53015
#
_entry.id   791e015847c53f5bfd6e2ebbd1e53015
#
_cell.length_a   1.000
_cell.length_b   1.000
_cell.length_c   1.000
_cell.angle_alpha   90.00
_cell.angle_beta   90.00
_cell.angle_gamma   90.00
#
_symmetry.space_group_name_H-M   'P 1'
#
loop_
_entity.id
_entity.type
_entity.pdbx_description
1 polymer ?
#
loop_
_entity_poly.entity_id
_entity_poly.type
_entity_poly.pdbx_seq_one_letter_code
_entity_poly.pdbx_strand_id
1 'polypeptide(L)'
;GGRPYRIALLEGGSPDYGVRMADFVREGASQWEAADLGLWFSFTGDTTDADIVFQWRESFGNGNQAGVTDLRWSNSGRVVRAYVSLATRNAGDSLFTDDALLGAAVHELGHAMGLPHSTESTDVMFPVTRVTVPSARDRATVRLLYALPPGSLRAPPR
;
A
#
# COMPACT_ATOMS: atom_id res chain seq x y z
N GLY A 1 3.12 0.66 -23.03
CA GLY A 1 3.21 1.19 -21.67
C GLY A 1 1.81 1.33 -21.08
N GLY A 2 1.63 0.83 -19.86
CA GLY A 2 0.39 1.00 -19.13
C GLY A 2 0.19 2.47 -18.71
N ARG A 3 -1.03 2.82 -18.27
CA ARG A 3 -1.26 4.11 -17.60
C ARG A 3 -0.74 4.07 -16.16
N PRO A 4 -0.41 5.23 -15.56
CA PRO A 4 -0.03 5.29 -14.16
C PRO A 4 -1.16 4.84 -13.25
N TYR A 5 -0.81 4.28 -12.08
CA TYR A 5 -1.76 4.17 -10.97
C TYR A 5 -2.05 5.56 -10.41
N ARG A 6 -3.33 5.89 -10.32
CA ARG A 6 -3.75 7.17 -9.77
C ARG A 6 -4.03 7.02 -8.28
N ILE A 7 -3.32 7.80 -7.47
CA ILE A 7 -3.47 7.82 -6.02
C ILE A 7 -4.20 9.10 -5.61
N ALA A 8 -5.31 8.96 -4.90
CA ALA A 8 -5.94 10.06 -4.18
C ALA A 8 -5.56 9.99 -2.70
N LEU A 9 -5.18 11.14 -2.14
CA LEU A 9 -4.85 11.30 -0.73
C LEU A 9 -5.97 12.08 -0.06
N LEU A 10 -6.67 11.45 0.89
CA LEU A 10 -7.66 12.14 1.71
C LEU A 10 -6.96 12.78 2.91
N GLU A 11 -7.20 14.06 3.10
CA GLU A 11 -6.68 14.82 4.23
C GLU A 11 -7.50 14.56 5.49
N GLY A 12 -6.89 14.74 6.66
CA GLY A 12 -7.56 14.56 7.95
C GLY A 12 -7.67 13.10 8.37
N GLY A 13 -8.75 12.76 9.08
CA GLY A 13 -9.01 11.40 9.57
C GLY A 13 -8.28 11.05 10.88
N SER A 14 -7.31 11.84 11.30
CA SER A 14 -6.62 11.75 12.58
C SER A 14 -6.30 13.15 13.09
N PRO A 15 -6.33 13.38 14.42
CA PRO A 15 -5.87 14.65 15.00
C PRO A 15 -4.37 14.91 14.78
N ASP A 16 -3.59 13.85 14.52
CA ASP A 16 -2.16 13.94 14.25
C ASP A 16 -1.84 14.18 12.77
N TYR A 17 -2.86 14.27 11.91
CA TYR A 17 -2.66 14.47 10.47
C TYR A 17 -1.93 15.78 10.19
N GLY A 18 -0.94 15.74 9.32
CA GLY A 18 -0.19 16.88 8.85
C GLY A 18 0.36 16.66 7.44
N VAL A 19 0.95 17.70 6.86
CA VAL A 19 1.48 17.69 5.48
C VAL A 19 2.44 16.52 5.23
N ARG A 20 3.27 16.17 6.22
CA ARG A 20 4.22 15.04 6.13
C ARG A 20 3.55 13.68 5.93
N MET A 21 2.26 13.54 6.28
CA MET A 21 1.54 12.27 6.08
C MET A 21 1.39 11.93 4.60
N ALA A 22 1.11 12.94 3.77
CA ALA A 22 1.11 12.76 2.32
C ALA A 22 2.50 12.42 1.77
N ASP A 23 3.56 12.94 2.39
CA ASP A 23 4.94 12.69 1.97
C ASP A 23 5.34 11.23 2.19
N PHE A 24 4.87 10.56 3.23
CA PHE A 24 5.11 9.11 3.41
C PHE A 24 4.51 8.29 2.27
N VAL A 25 3.33 8.65 1.79
CA VAL A 25 2.70 7.95 0.66
C VAL A 25 3.44 8.23 -0.64
N ARG A 26 3.88 9.47 -0.88
CA ARG A 26 4.68 9.83 -2.05
C ARG A 26 6.03 9.12 -2.05
N GLU A 27 6.71 9.09 -0.91
CA GLU A 27 7.97 8.37 -0.77
C GLU A 27 7.77 6.87 -0.97
N GLY A 28 6.71 6.28 -0.40
CA GLY A 28 6.36 4.87 -0.61
C GLY A 28 6.14 4.54 -2.09
N ALA A 29 5.43 5.40 -2.82
CA ALA A 29 5.26 5.26 -4.27
C ALA A 29 6.61 5.33 -5.00
N SER A 30 7.47 6.28 -4.65
CA SER A 30 8.82 6.42 -5.19
C SER A 30 9.68 5.17 -4.99
N GLN A 31 9.57 4.50 -3.84
CA GLN A 31 10.31 3.26 -3.57
C GLN A 31 9.91 2.14 -4.53
N TRP A 32 8.63 2.02 -4.87
CA TRP A 32 8.18 1.04 -5.85
C TRP A 32 8.56 1.42 -7.28
N GLU A 33 8.49 2.70 -7.65
CA GLU A 33 8.95 3.18 -8.97
C GLU A 33 10.44 2.93 -9.18
N ALA A 34 11.27 3.17 -8.15
CA ALA A 34 12.70 2.94 -8.18
C ALA A 34 13.08 1.46 -8.38
N ALA A 35 12.13 0.54 -8.16
CA ALA A 35 12.34 -0.88 -8.42
C ALA A 35 12.36 -1.25 -9.91
N ASP A 36 12.17 -0.30 -10.81
CA ASP A 36 12.20 -0.47 -12.27
C ASP A 36 11.25 -1.59 -12.77
N LEU A 37 10.01 -1.50 -12.32
CA LEU A 37 8.97 -2.48 -12.63
C LEU A 37 8.09 -2.08 -13.82
N GLY A 38 8.40 -0.95 -14.48
CA GLY A 38 7.53 -0.35 -15.50
C GLY A 38 6.22 0.20 -14.92
N LEU A 39 6.18 0.39 -13.59
CA LEU A 39 5.08 0.97 -12.85
C LEU A 39 5.42 2.40 -12.49
N TRP A 40 4.43 3.26 -12.51
CA TRP A 40 4.53 4.62 -11.99
C TRP A 40 3.20 5.08 -11.41
N PHE A 41 3.28 6.05 -10.53
CA PHE A 41 2.13 6.59 -9.83
C PHE A 41 1.93 8.05 -10.20
N SER A 42 0.68 8.48 -10.21
CA SER A 42 0.32 9.89 -10.29
C SER A 42 -0.65 10.22 -9.16
N PHE A 43 -0.59 11.43 -8.67
CA PHE A 43 -1.45 11.89 -7.59
C PHE A 43 -2.58 12.74 -8.15
N THR A 44 -3.80 12.52 -7.65
CA THR A 44 -5.00 13.23 -8.05
C THR A 44 -5.76 13.73 -6.82
N GLY A 45 -6.46 14.86 -6.96
CA GLY A 45 -7.40 15.32 -5.93
C GLY A 45 -8.79 14.69 -6.05
N ASP A 46 -9.06 13.93 -7.11
CA ASP A 46 -10.37 13.33 -7.38
C ASP A 46 -10.36 11.84 -7.03
N THR A 47 -11.16 11.47 -6.02
CA THR A 47 -11.30 10.08 -5.60
C THR A 47 -12.08 9.22 -6.60
N THR A 48 -12.93 9.82 -7.44
CA THR A 48 -13.74 9.07 -8.40
C THR A 48 -12.88 8.41 -9.49
N ASP A 49 -11.79 9.06 -9.85
CA ASP A 49 -10.83 8.60 -10.87
C ASP A 49 -9.61 7.87 -10.30
N ALA A 50 -9.52 7.74 -8.97
CA ALA A 50 -8.39 7.10 -8.34
C ALA A 50 -8.46 5.57 -8.41
N ASP A 51 -7.33 4.94 -8.66
CA ASP A 51 -7.16 3.48 -8.55
C ASP A 51 -6.90 3.07 -7.10
N ILE A 52 -6.22 3.95 -6.35
CA ILE A 52 -5.85 3.77 -4.95
C ILE A 52 -6.27 5.01 -4.18
N VAL A 53 -7.00 4.84 -3.09
CA VAL A 53 -7.40 5.92 -2.19
C VAL A 53 -6.75 5.69 -0.84
N PHE A 54 -5.90 6.64 -0.43
CA PHE A 54 -5.31 6.67 0.91
C PHE A 54 -6.13 7.53 1.85
N GLN A 55 -6.36 7.02 3.03
CA GLN A 55 -7.00 7.74 4.14
C GLN A 55 -6.24 7.49 5.44
N TRP A 56 -6.39 8.38 6.39
CA TRP A 56 -5.76 8.31 7.68
C TRP A 56 -6.79 8.11 8.78
N ARG A 57 -6.34 7.51 9.86
CA ARG A 57 -7.11 7.36 11.09
C ARG A 57 -6.19 7.45 12.30
N GLU A 58 -6.74 7.67 13.46
CA GLU A 58 -5.96 7.76 14.69
C GLU A 58 -5.33 6.41 15.04
N SER A 59 -6.15 5.36 15.14
CA SER A 59 -5.72 4.01 15.50
C SER A 59 -6.67 2.97 14.91
N PHE A 60 -6.20 1.74 14.76
CA PHE A 60 -7.04 0.58 14.48
C PHE A 60 -7.56 -0.10 15.75
N GLY A 61 -7.07 0.31 16.94
CA GLY A 61 -7.44 -0.32 18.21
C GLY A 61 -6.91 -1.75 18.36
N ASN A 62 -5.95 -2.14 17.56
CA ASN A 62 -5.42 -3.50 17.51
C ASN A 62 -3.88 -3.49 17.48
N GLY A 63 -3.28 -3.66 18.64
CA GLY A 63 -1.82 -3.78 18.80
C GLY A 63 -1.05 -2.66 18.11
N ASN A 64 -0.09 -3.04 17.28
CA ASN A 64 0.75 -2.15 16.49
C ASN A 64 0.35 -2.11 15.01
N GLN A 65 -0.90 -2.38 14.68
CA GLN A 65 -1.37 -2.30 13.31
C GLN A 65 -1.29 -0.85 12.80
N ALA A 66 -0.49 -0.62 11.77
CA ALA A 66 -0.26 0.70 11.19
C ALA A 66 -1.01 0.92 9.87
N GLY A 67 -1.41 -0.14 9.18
CA GLY A 67 -2.10 -0.04 7.91
C GLY A 67 -3.02 -1.21 7.62
N VAL A 68 -3.93 -0.99 6.68
CA VAL A 68 -4.78 -2.02 6.08
C VAL A 68 -5.16 -1.62 4.66
N THR A 69 -5.23 -2.60 3.77
CA THR A 69 -5.67 -2.42 2.38
C THR A 69 -6.90 -3.26 2.09
N ASP A 70 -7.96 -2.61 1.62
CA ASP A 70 -9.17 -3.24 1.11
C ASP A 70 -9.19 -3.18 -0.42
N LEU A 71 -9.26 -4.33 -1.07
CA LEU A 71 -9.36 -4.43 -2.52
C LEU A 71 -10.82 -4.57 -2.96
N ARG A 72 -11.21 -3.79 -3.95
CA ARG A 72 -12.49 -3.93 -4.64
C ARG A 72 -12.28 -4.65 -5.95
N TRP A 73 -13.06 -5.69 -6.17
CA TRP A 73 -12.95 -6.57 -7.32
C TRP A 73 -14.13 -6.41 -8.25
N SER A 74 -13.88 -6.51 -9.56
CA SER A 74 -14.95 -6.68 -10.55
C SER A 74 -15.44 -8.12 -10.57
N ASN A 75 -16.59 -8.35 -11.20
CA ASN A 75 -17.11 -9.71 -11.42
C ASN A 75 -16.16 -10.58 -12.28
N SER A 76 -15.24 -9.96 -13.02
CA SER A 76 -14.22 -10.67 -13.81
C SER A 76 -12.94 -11.00 -13.02
N GLY A 77 -12.92 -10.73 -11.70
CA GLY A 77 -11.76 -11.01 -10.85
C GLY A 77 -10.59 -10.02 -11.00
N ARG A 78 -10.85 -8.80 -11.47
CA ARG A 78 -9.86 -7.73 -11.54
C ARG A 78 -10.02 -6.80 -10.35
N VAL A 79 -8.91 -6.36 -9.79
CA VAL A 79 -8.92 -5.24 -8.83
C VAL A 79 -9.31 -3.97 -9.57
N VAL A 80 -10.38 -3.34 -9.15
CA VAL A 80 -10.87 -2.08 -9.75
C VAL A 80 -10.50 -0.88 -8.90
N ARG A 81 -10.28 -1.07 -7.60
CA ARG A 81 -9.85 -0.02 -6.68
C ARG A 81 -9.27 -0.62 -5.40
N ALA A 82 -8.30 0.06 -4.82
CA ALA A 82 -7.79 -0.21 -3.49
C ALA A 82 -8.10 0.96 -2.55
N TYR A 83 -8.52 0.64 -1.32
CA TYR A 83 -8.63 1.61 -0.23
C TYR A 83 -7.58 1.27 0.82
N VAL A 84 -6.67 2.19 1.05
CA VAL A 84 -5.60 2.05 2.04
C VAL A 84 -5.90 2.97 3.21
N SER A 85 -5.93 2.39 4.41
CA SER A 85 -6.04 3.14 5.65
C SER A 85 -4.72 3.02 6.41
N LEU A 86 -4.17 4.14 6.86
CA LEU A 86 -2.98 4.21 7.70
C LEU A 86 -3.35 4.85 9.04
N ALA A 87 -2.80 4.32 10.14
CA ALA A 87 -2.98 4.89 11.47
C ALA A 87 -1.78 5.73 11.88
N THR A 88 -2.03 6.81 12.64
CA THR A 88 -0.97 7.65 13.21
C THR A 88 -0.49 7.13 14.55
N ARG A 89 -1.32 6.36 15.28
CA ARG A 89 -1.05 5.80 16.61
C ARG A 89 -1.32 4.31 16.65
N ASN A 90 -0.61 3.62 17.55
CA ASN A 90 -0.94 2.25 17.90
C ASN A 90 -2.12 2.17 18.89
N ALA A 91 -2.57 0.97 19.24
CA ALA A 91 -3.66 0.77 20.19
C ALA A 91 -3.34 1.26 21.61
N GLY A 92 -2.07 1.41 21.96
CA GLY A 92 -1.61 1.99 23.23
C GLY A 92 -1.48 3.51 23.21
N ASP A 93 -2.07 4.17 22.21
CA ASP A 93 -2.07 5.63 22.04
C ASP A 93 -0.68 6.27 21.83
N SER A 94 0.30 5.47 21.41
CA SER A 94 1.64 5.97 21.05
C SER A 94 1.70 6.27 19.56
N LEU A 95 2.27 7.43 19.21
CA LEU A 95 2.55 7.79 17.82
C LEU A 95 3.49 6.77 17.17
N PHE A 96 3.19 6.39 15.94
CA PHE A 96 4.14 5.67 15.13
C PHE A 96 5.33 6.56 14.74
N THR A 97 6.52 5.97 14.65
CA THR A 97 7.70 6.65 14.12
C THR A 97 7.55 6.92 12.61
N ASP A 98 8.34 7.86 12.10
CA ASP A 98 8.36 8.16 10.67
C ASP A 98 8.72 6.93 9.83
N ASP A 99 9.71 6.13 10.27
CA ASP A 99 10.06 4.87 9.59
C ASP A 99 8.93 3.85 9.61
N ALA A 100 8.20 3.76 10.70
CA ALA A 100 7.04 2.87 10.79
C ALA A 100 5.92 3.31 9.82
N LEU A 101 5.66 4.61 9.72
CA LEU A 101 4.66 5.16 8.79
C LEU A 101 5.09 5.01 7.33
N LEU A 102 6.36 5.25 7.03
CA LEU A 102 6.89 5.02 5.68
C LEU A 102 6.84 3.53 5.32
N GLY A 103 7.29 2.65 6.20
CA GLY A 103 7.22 1.20 6.00
C GLY A 103 5.79 0.72 5.79
N ALA A 104 4.83 1.23 6.56
CA ALA A 104 3.43 0.92 6.38
C ALA A 104 2.90 1.41 5.01
N ALA A 105 3.25 2.62 4.58
CA ALA A 105 2.85 3.13 3.28
C ALA A 105 3.39 2.28 2.12
N VAL A 106 4.67 1.88 2.18
CA VAL A 106 5.29 0.99 1.18
C VAL A 106 4.61 -0.38 1.18
N HIS A 107 4.37 -0.97 2.36
CA HIS A 107 3.70 -2.26 2.53
C HIS A 107 2.28 -2.26 1.95
N GLU A 108 1.48 -1.28 2.33
CA GLU A 108 0.08 -1.21 1.88
C GLU A 108 -0.02 -0.90 0.38
N LEU A 109 0.91 -0.12 -0.20
CA LEU A 109 1.01 0.02 -1.64
C LEU A 109 1.29 -1.31 -2.34
N GLY A 110 2.13 -2.17 -1.74
CA GLY A 110 2.35 -3.53 -2.22
C GLY A 110 1.04 -4.32 -2.31
N HIS A 111 0.23 -4.29 -1.26
CA HIS A 111 -1.11 -4.91 -1.27
C HIS A 111 -2.04 -4.28 -2.31
N ALA A 112 -2.01 -2.96 -2.47
CA ALA A 112 -2.81 -2.27 -3.48
C ALA A 112 -2.44 -2.68 -4.92
N MET A 113 -1.19 -3.07 -5.15
CA MET A 113 -0.72 -3.66 -6.41
C MET A 113 -1.00 -5.16 -6.54
N GLY A 114 -1.51 -5.80 -5.49
CA GLY A 114 -1.90 -7.21 -5.49
C GLY A 114 -0.91 -8.17 -4.83
N LEU A 115 0.14 -7.68 -4.15
CA LEU A 115 1.10 -8.56 -3.48
C LEU A 115 0.51 -9.16 -2.21
N PRO A 116 0.72 -10.46 -1.97
CA PRO A 116 0.42 -11.09 -0.68
C PRO A 116 1.52 -10.79 0.34
N HIS A 117 1.32 -11.20 1.58
CA HIS A 117 2.37 -11.21 2.58
C HIS A 117 3.53 -12.14 2.19
N SER A 118 4.75 -11.71 2.55
CA SER A 118 5.95 -12.54 2.50
C SER A 118 6.16 -13.29 3.82
N THR A 119 6.88 -14.39 3.77
CA THR A 119 7.34 -15.14 4.95
C THR A 119 8.68 -14.67 5.49
N GLU A 120 9.36 -13.78 4.77
CA GLU A 120 10.71 -13.32 5.09
C GLU A 120 10.69 -11.95 5.76
N SER A 121 11.27 -11.85 6.94
CA SER A 121 11.26 -10.62 7.76
C SER A 121 12.03 -9.44 7.15
N THR A 122 12.87 -9.71 6.15
CA THR A 122 13.63 -8.68 5.41
C THR A 122 12.84 -8.06 4.26
N ASP A 123 11.67 -8.61 3.94
CA ASP A 123 10.80 -8.11 2.89
C ASP A 123 9.85 -7.04 3.45
N VAL A 124 9.55 -6.04 2.63
CA VAL A 124 8.56 -5.03 3.03
C VAL A 124 7.15 -5.64 3.13
N MET A 125 6.89 -6.71 2.39
CA MET A 125 5.62 -7.44 2.46
C MET A 125 5.50 -8.43 3.62
N PHE A 126 6.48 -8.49 4.53
CA PHE A 126 6.34 -9.26 5.76
C PHE A 126 5.21 -8.67 6.63
N PRO A 127 4.35 -9.49 7.30
CA PRO A 127 3.17 -9.01 8.02
C PRO A 127 3.44 -7.92 9.08
N VAL A 128 4.60 -7.97 9.71
CA VAL A 128 5.08 -6.94 10.64
C VAL A 128 6.33 -6.33 10.05
N THR A 129 6.16 -5.48 9.04
CA THR A 129 7.31 -4.91 8.34
C THR A 129 8.12 -3.99 9.25
N ARG A 130 9.45 -4.09 9.11
CA ARG A 130 10.43 -3.25 9.83
C ARG A 130 11.38 -2.54 8.87
N VAL A 131 11.11 -2.67 7.57
CA VAL A 131 11.89 -2.07 6.51
C VAL A 131 11.05 -1.06 5.74
N THR A 132 11.70 -0.13 5.06
CA THR A 132 11.04 0.94 4.33
C THR A 132 11.26 0.86 2.83
N VAL A 133 12.01 -0.16 2.37
CA VAL A 133 12.39 -0.33 0.97
C VAL A 133 12.02 -1.73 0.52
N PRO A 134 11.39 -1.91 -0.65
CA PRO A 134 11.11 -3.21 -1.21
C PRO A 134 12.39 -4.04 -1.40
N SER A 135 12.38 -5.28 -0.94
CA SER A 135 13.48 -6.21 -1.13
C SER A 135 13.61 -6.68 -2.60
N ALA A 136 14.67 -7.38 -2.91
CA ALA A 136 14.81 -8.03 -4.22
C ALA A 136 13.68 -9.04 -4.48
N ARG A 137 13.21 -9.72 -3.43
CA ARG A 137 12.10 -10.67 -3.49
C ARG A 137 10.75 -9.97 -3.70
N ASP A 138 10.49 -8.89 -2.99
CA ASP A 138 9.28 -8.07 -3.20
C ASP A 138 9.21 -7.61 -4.66
N ARG A 139 10.31 -7.10 -5.20
CA ARG A 139 10.40 -6.67 -6.61
C ARG A 139 10.20 -7.80 -7.60
N ALA A 140 10.80 -8.97 -7.34
CA ALA A 140 10.64 -10.16 -8.18
C ALA A 140 9.18 -10.65 -8.17
N THR A 141 8.50 -10.57 -7.02
CA THR A 141 7.09 -10.95 -6.89
C THR A 141 6.19 -10.04 -7.73
N VAL A 142 6.42 -8.71 -7.69
CA VAL A 142 5.68 -7.77 -8.55
C VAL A 142 5.91 -8.08 -10.03
N ARG A 143 7.16 -8.29 -10.44
CA ARG A 143 7.47 -8.63 -11.85
C ARG A 143 6.73 -9.88 -12.30
N LEU A 144 6.73 -10.92 -11.47
CA LEU A 144 6.02 -12.16 -11.76
C LEU A 144 4.52 -11.93 -11.85
N LEU A 145 3.93 -11.22 -10.89
CA LEU A 145 2.50 -10.92 -10.84
C LEU A 145 2.04 -10.21 -12.13
N TYR A 146 2.80 -9.21 -12.57
CA TYR A 146 2.45 -8.43 -13.75
C TYR A 146 2.81 -9.08 -15.08
N ALA A 147 3.63 -10.14 -15.06
CA ALA A 147 3.88 -10.99 -16.23
C ALA A 147 2.77 -12.02 -16.47
N LEU A 148 1.93 -12.29 -15.48
CA LEU A 148 0.82 -13.25 -15.60
C LEU A 148 -0.36 -12.62 -16.36
N PRO A 149 -1.06 -13.39 -17.18
CA PRO A 149 -2.31 -12.92 -17.81
C PRO A 149 -3.35 -12.56 -16.74
N PRO A 150 -4.20 -11.55 -16.98
CA PRO A 150 -5.29 -11.21 -16.07
C PRO A 150 -6.17 -12.42 -15.76
N GLY A 151 -6.47 -12.63 -14.48
CA GLY A 151 -7.30 -13.76 -14.03
C GLY A 151 -6.55 -15.07 -13.79
N SER A 152 -5.21 -15.06 -13.96
CA SER A 152 -4.36 -16.24 -13.68
C SER A 152 -4.31 -16.60 -12.20
N LEU A 153 -4.48 -15.63 -11.31
CA LEU A 153 -4.53 -15.85 -9.87
C LEU A 153 -5.97 -16.16 -9.47
N ARG A 154 -6.27 -17.43 -9.29
CA ARG A 154 -7.54 -17.87 -8.70
C ARG A 154 -7.33 -18.06 -7.20
N ALA A 155 -8.34 -17.67 -6.42
CA ALA A 155 -8.36 -18.06 -5.03
C ALA A 155 -8.31 -19.60 -4.96
N PRO A 156 -7.54 -20.20 -4.03
CA PRO A 156 -7.57 -21.64 -3.83
C PRO A 156 -9.02 -22.07 -3.56
N PRO A 157 -9.44 -23.24 -4.05
CA PRO A 157 -10.76 -23.77 -3.72
C PRO A 157 -10.90 -23.89 -2.20
N ARG A 158 -12.04 -23.43 -1.68
CA ARG A 158 -12.36 -23.55 -0.25
C ARG A 158 -12.61 -24.99 0.13
#